data_2f1867e493d7a392e8c30c20eea786f9
#
_entry.id   2f1867e493d7a392e8c30c20eea786f9
#
_cell.length_a   1.000
_cell.length_b   1.000
_cell.length_c   1.000
_cell.angle_alpha   90.00
_cell.angle_beta   90.00
_cell.angle_gamma   90.00
#
_symmetry.space_group_name_H-M   'P 1'
#
loop_
_entity.id
_entity.type
_entity.pdbx_description
1 polymer ?
#
loop_
_entity_poly.entity_id
_entity_poly.type
_entity_poly.pdbx_seq_one_letter_code
_entity_poly.pdbx_strand_id
1 'polypeptide(L)'
;MTRSVKVSIVLIAVFAVALASFLFWSSTNSDASAAAEDAAGDPAAVAVRENSHRLNDPPESRATFVEFLDFECEACRAAYPAVEQLRETYGDTVTFVVRYFPIPSHVNAERAARAVEAAAQQGRFEAMYQKMYETQAQ
;
A
#
# COMPACT_ATOMS: atom_id res chain seq x y z
N MET A 1 -55.17 -34.68 3.46
CA MET A 1 -53.74 -34.39 3.59
C MET A 1 -53.27 -35.01 4.87
N THR A 2 -52.33 -35.93 4.77
CA THR A 2 -51.76 -36.64 5.91
C THR A 2 -50.86 -35.69 6.73
N ARG A 3 -50.75 -35.96 8.03
CA ARG A 3 -49.99 -35.11 8.98
C ARG A 3 -48.54 -34.89 8.55
N SER A 4 -47.95 -35.89 7.92
CA SER A 4 -46.57 -35.83 7.32
C SER A 4 -46.45 -34.83 6.16
N VAL A 5 -47.45 -34.73 5.29
CA VAL A 5 -47.46 -33.78 4.17
C VAL A 5 -47.52 -32.34 4.67
N LYS A 6 -48.31 -32.06 5.70
CA LYS A 6 -48.37 -30.73 6.31
C LYS A 6 -47.02 -30.32 6.95
N VAL A 7 -46.35 -31.25 7.64
CA VAL A 7 -45.02 -31.00 8.22
C VAL A 7 -43.96 -30.71 7.16
N SER A 8 -43.95 -31.48 6.05
CA SER A 8 -43.01 -31.26 4.94
C SER A 8 -43.22 -29.90 4.27
N ILE A 9 -44.47 -29.47 4.07
CA ILE A 9 -44.75 -28.14 3.48
C ILE A 9 -44.25 -27.01 4.42
N VAL A 10 -44.46 -27.14 5.73
CA VAL A 10 -43.99 -26.15 6.68
C VAL A 10 -42.46 -26.07 6.71
N LEU A 11 -41.77 -27.21 6.68
CA LEU A 11 -40.31 -27.25 6.65
C LEU A 11 -39.75 -26.61 5.35
N ILE A 12 -40.32 -26.86 4.22
CA ILE A 12 -39.93 -26.25 2.95
C ILE A 12 -40.14 -24.73 2.98
N ALA A 13 -41.29 -24.28 3.53
CA ALA A 13 -41.57 -22.85 3.62
C ALA A 13 -40.59 -22.14 4.57
N VAL A 14 -40.27 -22.73 5.73
CA VAL A 14 -39.26 -22.18 6.64
C VAL A 14 -37.88 -22.12 6.02
N PHE A 15 -37.48 -23.18 5.29
CA PHE A 15 -36.21 -23.19 4.58
C PHE A 15 -36.14 -22.13 3.47
N ALA A 16 -37.22 -21.96 2.70
CA ALA A 16 -37.29 -20.94 1.65
C ALA A 16 -37.17 -19.52 2.22
N VAL A 17 -37.83 -19.23 3.35
CA VAL A 17 -37.73 -17.93 4.03
C VAL A 17 -36.32 -17.71 4.57
N ALA A 18 -35.69 -18.71 5.18
CA ALA A 18 -34.32 -18.62 5.68
C ALA A 18 -33.31 -18.38 4.54
N LEU A 19 -33.48 -19.07 3.42
CA LEU A 19 -32.65 -18.89 2.23
C LEU A 19 -32.80 -17.48 1.62
N ALA A 20 -34.03 -17.00 1.49
CA ALA A 20 -34.31 -15.66 1.00
C ALA A 20 -33.72 -14.58 1.92
N SER A 21 -33.83 -14.74 3.24
CA SER A 21 -33.22 -13.83 4.22
C SER A 21 -31.71 -13.84 4.14
N PHE A 22 -31.09 -15.01 3.97
CA PHE A 22 -29.64 -15.15 3.82
C PHE A 22 -29.14 -14.49 2.52
N LEU A 23 -29.83 -14.69 1.40
CA LEU A 23 -29.46 -14.07 0.11
C LEU A 23 -29.65 -12.55 0.16
N PHE A 24 -30.70 -12.07 0.80
CA PHE A 24 -30.91 -10.63 1.00
C PHE A 24 -29.82 -10.01 1.87
N TRP A 25 -29.43 -10.65 2.97
CA TRP A 25 -28.36 -10.18 3.85
C TRP A 25 -27.00 -10.23 3.16
N SER A 26 -26.71 -11.27 2.36
CA SER A 26 -25.51 -11.37 1.55
C SER A 26 -25.43 -10.26 0.49
N SER A 27 -26.52 -9.94 -0.18
CA SER A 27 -26.61 -8.85 -1.17
C SER A 27 -26.34 -7.49 -0.53
N THR A 28 -26.98 -7.17 0.61
CA THR A 28 -26.76 -5.88 1.31
C THR A 28 -25.35 -5.74 1.88
N ASN A 29 -24.69 -6.83 2.27
CA ASN A 29 -23.30 -6.78 2.74
C ASN A 29 -22.29 -6.63 1.58
N SER A 30 -22.62 -7.10 0.40
CA SER A 30 -21.78 -6.91 -0.80
C SER A 30 -21.76 -5.44 -1.24
N ASP A 31 -22.91 -4.76 -1.17
CA ASP A 31 -23.01 -3.33 -1.49
C ASP A 31 -22.28 -2.45 -0.45
N ALA A 32 -22.28 -2.86 0.83
CA ALA A 32 -21.55 -2.17 1.89
C ALA A 32 -20.01 -2.34 1.72
N SER A 33 -19.55 -3.47 1.20
CA SER A 33 -18.12 -3.69 0.93
C SER A 33 -17.65 -2.85 -0.26
N ALA A 34 -18.44 -2.78 -1.34
CA ALA A 34 -18.14 -1.94 -2.51
C ALA A 34 -18.15 -0.44 -2.17
N ALA A 35 -19.09 0.00 -1.32
CA ALA A 35 -19.15 1.39 -0.84
C ALA A 35 -17.98 1.75 0.11
N ALA A 36 -17.42 0.78 0.83
CA ALA A 36 -16.25 0.99 1.67
C ALA A 36 -14.95 1.09 0.85
N GLU A 37 -14.85 0.38 -0.27
CA GLU A 37 -13.73 0.50 -1.22
C GLU A 37 -13.74 1.84 -1.95
N ASP A 38 -14.91 2.34 -2.32
CA ASP A 38 -15.07 3.66 -2.98
C ASP A 38 -14.80 4.84 -2.01
N ALA A 39 -15.05 4.64 -0.70
CA ALA A 39 -14.76 5.62 0.35
C ALA A 39 -13.28 5.59 0.81
N ALA A 40 -12.54 4.52 0.54
CA ALA A 40 -11.14 4.38 0.91
C ALA A 40 -10.18 5.14 -0.04
N GLY A 41 -10.66 5.66 -1.17
CA GLY A 41 -9.85 6.29 -2.22
C GLY A 41 -8.88 5.28 -2.87
N ASP A 42 -8.36 5.62 -4.02
CA ASP A 42 -7.33 4.80 -4.67
C ASP A 42 -6.09 4.68 -3.76
N PRO A 43 -5.73 3.47 -3.28
CA PRO A 43 -4.57 3.29 -2.43
C PRO A 43 -3.27 3.76 -3.11
N ALA A 44 -3.22 3.74 -4.44
CA ALA A 44 -2.10 4.31 -5.20
C ALA A 44 -2.02 5.83 -5.04
N ALA A 45 -3.16 6.54 -5.00
CA ALA A 45 -3.20 7.98 -4.78
C ALA A 45 -2.76 8.38 -3.36
N VAL A 46 -2.95 7.51 -2.37
CA VAL A 46 -2.46 7.72 -0.99
C VAL A 46 -0.96 7.43 -0.88
N ALA A 47 -0.47 6.43 -1.62
CA ALA A 47 0.93 6.04 -1.60
C ALA A 47 1.83 7.07 -2.28
N VAL A 48 1.38 7.71 -3.37
CA VAL A 48 2.12 8.76 -4.08
C VAL A 48 1.42 10.11 -3.88
N ARG A 49 2.13 11.07 -3.29
CA ARG A 49 1.66 12.43 -3.03
C ARG A 49 2.45 13.44 -3.85
N GLU A 50 1.97 14.66 -3.98
CA GLU A 50 2.67 15.74 -4.69
C GLU A 50 4.09 15.99 -4.14
N ASN A 51 4.28 15.82 -2.83
CA ASN A 51 5.56 15.98 -2.14
C ASN A 51 6.37 14.68 -2.04
N SER A 52 6.01 13.62 -2.76
CA SER A 52 6.82 12.40 -2.80
C SER A 52 8.07 12.61 -3.64
N HIS A 53 9.22 12.13 -3.17
CA HIS A 53 10.46 12.20 -3.93
C HIS A 53 10.48 11.14 -5.02
N ARG A 54 10.75 11.55 -6.25
CA ARG A 54 10.92 10.66 -7.41
C ARG A 54 12.41 10.52 -7.69
N LEU A 55 12.87 9.28 -7.83
CA LEU A 55 14.25 8.98 -8.26
C LEU A 55 14.38 9.02 -9.79
N ASN A 56 13.25 8.85 -10.48
CA ASN A 56 13.10 8.99 -11.93
C ASN A 56 11.64 9.28 -12.27
N ASP A 57 11.39 9.72 -13.51
CA ASP A 57 10.02 9.98 -14.00
C ASP A 57 9.98 9.75 -15.53
N PRO A 58 10.01 8.48 -15.98
CA PRO A 58 10.04 8.16 -17.40
C PRO A 58 8.70 8.53 -18.07
N PRO A 59 8.71 9.07 -19.30
CA PRO A 59 7.51 9.52 -20.01
C PRO A 59 6.52 8.38 -20.31
N GLU A 60 7.01 7.15 -20.47
CA GLU A 60 6.24 5.96 -20.78
C GLU A 60 6.10 5.03 -19.54
N SER A 61 5.96 5.61 -18.36
CA SER A 61 5.83 4.84 -17.12
C SER A 61 4.61 3.92 -17.15
N ARG A 62 4.82 2.63 -16.91
CA ARG A 62 3.78 1.58 -16.86
C ARG A 62 3.41 1.17 -15.46
N ALA A 63 4.25 1.50 -14.48
CA ALA A 63 4.04 1.17 -13.08
C ALA A 63 4.78 2.17 -12.19
N THR A 64 4.35 2.27 -10.95
CA THR A 64 5.04 3.03 -9.91
C THR A 64 5.46 2.11 -8.79
N PHE A 65 6.75 2.07 -8.50
CA PHE A 65 7.32 1.42 -7.32
C PHE A 65 7.44 2.46 -6.21
N VAL A 66 6.81 2.23 -5.07
CA VAL A 66 6.88 3.13 -3.92
C VAL A 66 7.63 2.45 -2.79
N GLU A 67 8.76 3.01 -2.41
CA GLU A 67 9.54 2.58 -1.27
C GLU A 67 9.20 3.42 -0.04
N PHE A 68 8.64 2.79 0.99
CA PHE A 68 8.51 3.38 2.33
C PHE A 68 9.73 2.98 3.14
N LEU A 69 10.58 3.95 3.46
CA LEU A 69 11.90 3.69 4.02
C LEU A 69 12.21 4.45 5.31
N ASP A 70 13.12 3.87 6.07
CA ASP A 70 13.74 4.46 7.24
C ASP A 70 15.28 4.34 7.13
N PHE A 71 15.97 5.45 7.22
CA PHE A 71 17.43 5.50 7.09
C PHE A 71 18.21 4.95 8.31
N GLU A 72 17.52 4.57 9.39
CA GLU A 72 18.10 3.86 10.52
C GLU A 72 17.77 2.36 10.49
N CYS A 73 16.86 1.94 9.61
CA CYS A 73 16.42 0.54 9.48
C CYS A 73 17.46 -0.31 8.74
N GLU A 74 17.98 -1.34 9.42
CA GLU A 74 18.94 -2.29 8.84
C GLU A 74 18.36 -3.07 7.66
N ALA A 75 17.07 -3.43 7.73
CA ALA A 75 16.39 -4.13 6.64
C ALA A 75 16.24 -3.25 5.39
N CYS A 76 15.95 -1.94 5.56
CA CYS A 76 15.92 -1.00 4.45
C CYS A 76 17.30 -0.87 3.79
N ARG A 77 18.36 -0.77 4.60
CA ARG A 77 19.74 -0.78 4.08
C ARG A 77 20.08 -2.06 3.33
N ALA A 78 19.67 -3.21 3.86
CA ALA A 78 19.92 -4.49 3.20
C ALA A 78 19.15 -4.64 1.87
N ALA A 79 17.98 -4.04 1.76
CA ALA A 79 17.17 -4.03 0.53
C ALA A 79 17.69 -3.02 -0.52
N TYR A 80 18.37 -1.94 -0.09
CA TYR A 80 18.82 -0.84 -0.95
C TYR A 80 19.55 -1.30 -2.23
N PRO A 81 20.57 -2.21 -2.21
CA PRO A 81 21.21 -2.64 -3.45
C PRO A 81 20.28 -3.33 -4.45
N ALA A 82 19.28 -4.07 -3.95
CA ALA A 82 18.29 -4.73 -4.80
C ALA A 82 17.32 -3.71 -5.43
N VAL A 83 16.93 -2.67 -4.68
CA VAL A 83 16.09 -1.57 -5.18
C VAL A 83 16.85 -0.79 -6.27
N GLU A 84 18.13 -0.46 -6.06
CA GLU A 84 18.95 0.20 -7.07
C GLU A 84 19.11 -0.65 -8.34
N GLN A 85 19.30 -1.97 -8.20
CA GLN A 85 19.36 -2.87 -9.36
C GLN A 85 18.02 -2.91 -10.13
N LEU A 86 16.89 -2.88 -9.43
CA LEU A 86 15.57 -2.76 -10.08
C LEU A 86 15.45 -1.42 -10.81
N ARG A 87 15.90 -0.34 -10.19
CA ARG A 87 15.88 0.99 -10.80
C ARG A 87 16.76 1.07 -12.06
N GLU A 88 17.95 0.49 -12.02
CA GLU A 88 18.81 0.40 -13.21
C GLU A 88 18.18 -0.43 -14.34
N THR A 89 17.46 -1.51 -13.98
CA THR A 89 16.87 -2.44 -14.96
C THR A 89 15.58 -1.91 -15.58
N TYR A 90 14.74 -1.27 -14.79
CA TYR A 90 13.36 -0.91 -15.16
C TYR A 90 13.08 0.60 -15.15
N GLY A 91 14.09 1.44 -14.89
CA GLY A 91 13.92 2.88 -14.75
C GLY A 91 13.34 3.60 -15.96
N ASP A 92 13.40 3.00 -17.15
CA ASP A 92 12.80 3.54 -18.38
C ASP A 92 11.28 3.30 -18.47
N THR A 93 10.74 2.38 -17.65
CA THR A 93 9.33 1.95 -17.71
C THR A 93 8.63 1.95 -16.37
N VAL A 94 9.36 2.16 -15.28
CA VAL A 94 8.83 2.21 -13.91
C VAL A 94 9.27 3.50 -13.24
N THR A 95 8.32 4.21 -12.65
CA THR A 95 8.61 5.37 -11.80
C THR A 95 8.96 4.89 -10.39
N PHE A 96 10.13 5.27 -9.88
CA PHE A 96 10.55 4.96 -8.51
C PHE A 96 10.32 6.15 -7.59
N VAL A 97 9.56 5.91 -6.52
CA VAL A 97 9.12 6.94 -5.56
C VAL A 97 9.57 6.56 -4.16
N VAL A 98 10.12 7.53 -3.44
CA VAL A 98 10.56 7.38 -2.05
C VAL A 98 9.61 8.11 -1.12
N ARG A 99 9.23 7.44 -0.03
CA ARG A 99 8.45 8.00 1.07
C ARG A 99 9.16 7.70 2.39
N TYR A 100 9.36 8.73 3.20
CA TYR A 100 9.89 8.52 4.57
C TYR A 100 8.86 7.82 5.44
N PHE A 101 9.32 6.82 6.16
CA PHE A 101 8.53 6.08 7.15
C PHE A 101 9.38 5.88 8.43
N PRO A 102 9.67 6.94 9.19
CA PRO A 102 10.46 6.84 10.41
C PRO A 102 9.78 5.90 11.40
N ILE A 103 10.46 4.82 11.76
CA ILE A 103 9.96 3.82 12.71
C ILE A 103 10.10 4.38 14.13
N PRO A 104 9.04 4.41 14.97
CA PRO A 104 9.07 5.05 16.28
C PRO A 104 10.14 4.52 17.26
N SER A 105 10.59 3.28 17.10
CA SER A 105 11.65 2.68 17.91
C SER A 105 13.06 3.07 17.46
N HIS A 106 13.23 3.68 16.30
CA HIS A 106 14.50 4.13 15.76
C HIS A 106 14.75 5.58 16.17
N VAL A 107 15.70 5.79 17.08
CA VAL A 107 15.91 7.08 17.78
C VAL A 107 16.39 8.21 16.87
N ASN A 108 17.01 7.91 15.74
CA ASN A 108 17.52 8.88 14.77
C ASN A 108 16.74 8.91 13.45
N ALA A 109 15.77 8.02 13.23
CA ALA A 109 15.04 7.88 11.99
C ALA A 109 14.45 9.20 11.48
N GLU A 110 13.77 9.95 12.35
CA GLU A 110 13.17 11.24 12.00
C GLU A 110 14.26 12.31 11.68
N ARG A 111 15.37 12.31 12.41
CA ARG A 111 16.48 13.24 12.14
C ARG A 111 17.14 12.93 10.79
N ALA A 112 17.30 11.64 10.48
CA ALA A 112 17.84 11.17 9.22
C ALA A 112 16.93 11.59 8.05
N ALA A 113 15.62 11.35 8.15
CA ALA A 113 14.65 11.79 7.16
C ALA A 113 14.68 13.32 6.96
N ARG A 114 14.74 14.11 8.03
CA ARG A 114 14.86 15.58 7.97
C ARG A 114 16.16 16.04 7.32
N ALA A 115 17.27 15.34 7.53
CA ALA A 115 18.53 15.66 6.87
C ALA A 115 18.46 15.43 5.35
N VAL A 116 17.83 14.32 4.92
CA VAL A 116 17.61 14.05 3.50
C VAL A 116 16.65 15.07 2.89
N GLU A 117 15.58 15.45 3.61
CA GLU A 117 14.65 16.49 3.17
C GLU A 117 15.35 17.86 3.02
N ALA A 118 16.23 18.24 3.94
CA ALA A 118 17.00 19.47 3.83
C ALA A 118 17.95 19.47 2.63
N ALA A 119 18.49 18.32 2.26
CA ALA A 119 19.26 18.14 1.02
C ALA A 119 18.36 18.21 -0.22
N ALA A 120 17.14 17.65 -0.16
CA ALA A 120 16.15 17.70 -1.23
C ALA A 120 15.78 19.14 -1.61
N GLN A 121 15.59 20.02 -0.61
CA GLN A 121 15.32 21.44 -0.83
C GLN A 121 16.47 22.19 -1.55
N GLN A 122 17.65 21.57 -1.62
CA GLN A 122 18.82 22.07 -2.34
C GLN A 122 19.06 21.30 -3.65
N GLY A 123 18.10 20.49 -4.12
CA GLY A 123 18.22 19.66 -5.31
C GLY A 123 19.21 18.48 -5.15
N ARG A 124 19.47 18.07 -3.91
CA ARG A 124 20.43 17.02 -3.57
C ARG A 124 19.81 15.77 -2.93
N PHE A 125 18.53 15.52 -3.24
CA PHE A 125 17.80 14.38 -2.64
C PHE A 125 18.54 13.07 -2.88
N GLU A 126 18.76 12.69 -4.13
CA GLU A 126 19.32 11.38 -4.49
C GLU A 126 20.73 11.18 -3.92
N ALA A 127 21.57 12.21 -4.00
CA ALA A 127 22.93 12.14 -3.44
C ALA A 127 22.92 11.90 -1.91
N MET A 128 21.97 12.51 -1.18
CA MET A 128 21.84 12.31 0.25
C MET A 128 21.20 10.98 0.60
N TYR A 129 20.18 10.56 -0.15
CA TYR A 129 19.55 9.24 -0.05
C TYR A 129 20.59 8.11 -0.16
N GLN A 130 21.42 8.13 -1.21
CA GLN A 130 22.51 7.19 -1.41
C GLN A 130 23.50 7.25 -0.24
N LYS A 131 23.92 8.46 0.15
CA LYS A 131 24.90 8.66 1.20
C LYS A 131 24.45 8.13 2.55
N MET A 132 23.17 8.26 2.87
CA MET A 132 22.60 7.73 4.11
C MET A 132 22.74 6.22 4.21
N TYR A 133 22.44 5.49 3.14
CA TYR A 133 22.57 4.02 3.12
C TYR A 133 24.02 3.55 3.08
N GLU A 134 24.91 4.25 2.36
CA GLU A 134 26.33 3.94 2.33
C GLU A 134 27.01 4.08 3.70
N THR A 135 26.57 5.05 4.50
CA THR A 135 27.19 5.40 5.79
C THR A 135 26.41 4.92 7.01
N GLN A 136 25.28 4.28 6.84
CA GLN A 136 24.51 3.72 7.94
C GLN A 136 25.38 2.73 8.73
N ALA A 137 25.58 3.01 10.04
CA ALA A 137 26.32 2.14 10.94
C ALA A 137 25.63 0.76 11.06
N GLN A 138 26.45 -0.28 11.19
CA GLN A 138 25.97 -1.64 11.51
C GLN A 138 25.80 -1.82 12.99
#